data_57e1fb5d83ec1ef666daa67e575d4679
#
_entry.id   57e1fb5d83ec1ef666daa67e575d4679
#
_cell.length_a   1.000
_cell.length_b   1.000
_cell.length_c   1.000
_cell.angle_alpha   90.00
_cell.angle_beta   90.00
_cell.angle_gamma   90.00
#
_symmetry.space_group_name_H-M   'P 1'
#
loop_
_entity.id
_entity.type
_entity.pdbx_description
1 polymer ?
#
loop_
_entity_poly.entity_id
_entity_poly.type
_entity_poly.pdbx_seq_one_letter_code
_entity_poly.pdbx_strand_id
1 'polypeptide(L)'
;MKIGYFILKDELRTDARMASLLRDLEEATYELYEIRTKADVRPDTDLVLSMGGDGTFLSAAHVVADIGLPILGVNFGRIGFLCENRPEAVRKALVEGDFSIEYRTVLNATLKGPEARRSIGMLPYSVNEVALHRAGPSVLGIHVSVNGEPLPTYWADGLLVATPSGSTAYSLSVGGPICMPDTKVLVLAPISPHNLNVRPIVIPETAKIDISFESRDGKATMSMDNRVEEIQPDWSIHVEMAQFSLKRVRLPESGFVKALTSRLFWGEDMRNNE
;
A
#
# COMPACT_ATOMS: atom_id res chain seq x y z
N MET A 1 -18.38 20.28 -5.22
CA MET A 1 -17.52 19.08 -5.34
C MET A 1 -18.34 17.86 -4.98
N LYS A 2 -18.21 16.78 -5.76
CA LYS A 2 -18.83 15.48 -5.47
C LYS A 2 -17.81 14.56 -4.83
N ILE A 3 -18.08 14.11 -3.62
CA ILE A 3 -17.15 13.36 -2.79
C ILE A 3 -17.73 11.97 -2.49
N GLY A 4 -17.01 10.93 -2.94
CA GLY A 4 -17.28 9.58 -2.50
C GLY A 4 -16.62 9.31 -1.15
N TYR A 5 -17.24 8.53 -0.26
CA TYR A 5 -16.55 8.09 0.95
C TYR A 5 -16.56 6.57 1.09
N PHE A 6 -15.44 6.03 1.55
CA PHE A 6 -15.21 4.60 1.71
C PHE A 6 -14.98 4.27 3.18
N ILE A 7 -15.74 3.28 3.69
CA ILE A 7 -15.67 2.78 5.07
C ILE A 7 -15.50 1.28 5.00
N LEU A 8 -14.48 0.75 5.70
CA LEU A 8 -14.26 -0.70 5.79
C LEU A 8 -14.88 -1.31 7.04
N LYS A 9 -14.87 -0.58 8.17
CA LYS A 9 -15.35 -1.04 9.47
C LYS A 9 -16.71 -0.43 9.79
N ASP A 10 -17.73 -1.25 9.92
CA ASP A 10 -19.10 -0.81 10.21
C ASP A 10 -19.24 -0.05 11.53
N GLU A 11 -18.36 -0.30 12.50
CA GLU A 11 -18.32 0.41 13.79
C GLU A 11 -18.16 1.93 13.62
N LEU A 12 -17.47 2.38 12.55
CA LEU A 12 -17.30 3.81 12.27
C LEU A 12 -18.60 4.50 11.86
N ARG A 13 -19.60 3.76 11.40
CA ARG A 13 -20.92 4.34 11.01
C ARG A 13 -21.65 4.99 12.17
N THR A 14 -21.31 4.58 13.39
CA THR A 14 -21.87 5.13 14.63
C THR A 14 -20.93 6.13 15.32
N ASP A 15 -19.75 6.42 14.74
CA ASP A 15 -18.80 7.39 15.30
C ASP A 15 -19.31 8.82 15.11
N ALA A 16 -19.49 9.53 16.22
CA ALA A 16 -20.00 10.90 16.21
C ALA A 16 -19.12 11.88 15.43
N ARG A 17 -17.79 11.64 15.37
CA ARG A 17 -16.83 12.47 14.62
C ARG A 17 -17.06 12.30 13.12
N MET A 18 -17.34 11.06 12.66
CA MET A 18 -17.66 10.79 11.26
C MET A 18 -18.97 11.46 10.87
N ALA A 19 -20.02 11.30 11.69
CA ALA A 19 -21.31 11.93 11.45
C ALA A 19 -21.20 13.47 11.41
N SER A 20 -20.35 14.05 12.29
CA SER A 20 -20.08 15.50 12.26
C SER A 20 -19.38 15.93 10.98
N LEU A 21 -18.31 15.21 10.58
CA LEU A 21 -17.56 15.52 9.35
C LEU A 21 -18.48 15.50 8.11
N LEU A 22 -19.29 14.43 7.96
CA LEU A 22 -20.20 14.31 6.81
C LEU A 22 -21.21 15.46 6.78
N ARG A 23 -21.83 15.78 7.91
CA ARG A 23 -22.77 16.91 8.03
C ARG A 23 -22.11 18.25 7.67
N ASP A 24 -20.93 18.51 8.22
CA ASP A 24 -20.20 19.75 7.97
C ASP A 24 -19.83 19.93 6.48
N LEU A 25 -19.54 18.81 5.79
CA LEU A 25 -19.26 18.82 4.35
C LEU A 25 -20.55 19.03 3.53
N GLU A 26 -21.68 18.44 3.94
CA GLU A 26 -23.00 18.68 3.31
C GLU A 26 -23.43 20.16 3.48
N GLU A 27 -23.24 20.73 4.67
CA GLU A 27 -23.49 22.17 4.93
C GLU A 27 -22.61 23.09 4.07
N ALA A 28 -21.38 22.62 3.74
CA ALA A 28 -20.49 23.30 2.81
C ALA A 28 -20.85 23.06 1.32
N THR A 29 -22.04 22.49 1.04
CA THR A 29 -22.57 22.24 -0.30
C THR A 29 -21.83 21.16 -1.10
N TYR A 30 -21.18 20.22 -0.45
CA TYR A 30 -20.59 19.05 -1.13
C TYR A 30 -21.65 17.96 -1.26
N GLU A 31 -21.71 17.32 -2.42
CA GLU A 31 -22.53 16.13 -2.64
C GLU A 31 -21.75 14.89 -2.14
N LEU A 32 -22.29 14.20 -1.13
CA LEU A 32 -21.65 13.04 -0.51
C LEU A 32 -22.41 11.75 -0.89
N TYR A 33 -21.64 10.66 -1.12
CA TYR A 33 -22.21 9.33 -1.32
C TYR A 33 -21.23 8.24 -0.91
N GLU A 34 -21.73 7.09 -0.51
CA GLU A 34 -20.90 5.95 -0.11
C GLU A 34 -20.42 5.17 -1.32
N ILE A 35 -19.14 4.77 -1.29
CA ILE A 35 -18.50 3.83 -2.21
C ILE A 35 -18.15 2.56 -1.44
N ARG A 36 -18.57 1.40 -1.92
CA ARG A 36 -18.19 0.07 -1.40
C ARG A 36 -17.40 -0.73 -2.43
N THR A 37 -17.76 -0.58 -3.67
CA THR A 37 -17.18 -1.28 -4.81
C THR A 37 -16.90 -0.28 -5.95
N LYS A 38 -16.14 -0.74 -6.94
CA LYS A 38 -15.85 0.07 -8.14
C LYS A 38 -17.12 0.48 -8.91
N ALA A 39 -18.16 -0.36 -8.86
CA ALA A 39 -19.43 -0.07 -9.53
C ALA A 39 -20.20 1.10 -8.91
N ASP A 40 -19.93 1.43 -7.64
CA ASP A 40 -20.58 2.56 -6.96
C ASP A 40 -19.97 3.91 -7.36
N VAL A 41 -18.77 3.91 -7.98
CA VAL A 41 -18.07 5.14 -8.32
C VAL A 41 -18.80 5.88 -9.44
N ARG A 42 -19.22 7.10 -9.16
CA ARG A 42 -19.92 7.96 -10.14
C ARG A 42 -18.90 8.65 -11.06
N PRO A 43 -19.21 8.83 -12.36
CA PRO A 43 -18.27 9.40 -13.34
C PRO A 43 -17.78 10.82 -13.02
N ASP A 44 -18.57 11.58 -12.28
CA ASP A 44 -18.33 12.97 -11.91
C ASP A 44 -17.82 13.12 -10.46
N THR A 45 -17.23 12.06 -9.90
CA THR A 45 -16.58 12.10 -8.59
C THR A 45 -15.28 12.88 -8.65
N ASP A 46 -15.12 13.86 -7.76
CA ASP A 46 -13.92 14.69 -7.68
C ASP A 46 -12.86 14.12 -6.70
N LEU A 47 -13.31 13.50 -5.61
CA LEU A 47 -12.49 13.09 -4.49
C LEU A 47 -13.09 11.87 -3.78
N VAL A 48 -12.24 11.04 -3.19
CA VAL A 48 -12.65 9.95 -2.31
C VAL A 48 -12.07 10.15 -0.91
N LEU A 49 -12.93 10.14 0.11
CA LEU A 49 -12.52 10.08 1.52
C LEU A 49 -12.40 8.63 1.96
N SER A 50 -11.22 8.20 2.34
CA SER A 50 -11.02 6.89 2.98
C SER A 50 -11.11 7.06 4.49
N MET A 51 -12.22 6.62 5.09
CA MET A 51 -12.51 6.80 6.51
C MET A 51 -12.06 5.59 7.33
N GLY A 52 -10.94 5.71 8.04
CA GLY A 52 -10.36 4.63 8.83
C GLY A 52 -8.87 4.78 9.05
N GLY A 53 -8.14 3.66 9.03
CA GLY A 53 -6.68 3.61 9.08
C GLY A 53 -6.06 3.26 7.73
N ASP A 54 -4.74 2.96 7.72
CA ASP A 54 -3.99 2.64 6.49
C ASP A 54 -4.60 1.44 5.73
N GLY A 55 -5.08 0.40 6.44
CA GLY A 55 -5.76 -0.73 5.81
C GLY A 55 -7.04 -0.33 5.05
N THR A 56 -7.81 0.63 5.59
CA THR A 56 -8.98 1.17 4.89
C THR A 56 -8.55 1.98 3.66
N PHE A 57 -7.46 2.74 3.78
CA PHE A 57 -6.90 3.49 2.66
C PHE A 57 -6.47 2.56 1.51
N LEU A 58 -5.76 1.47 1.82
CA LEU A 58 -5.36 0.47 0.83
C LEU A 58 -6.58 -0.15 0.13
N SER A 59 -7.63 -0.48 0.90
CA SER A 59 -8.87 -1.02 0.32
C SER A 59 -9.58 0.01 -0.58
N ALA A 60 -9.64 1.28 -0.20
CA ALA A 60 -10.15 2.36 -1.05
C ALA A 60 -9.30 2.53 -2.32
N ALA A 61 -7.97 2.48 -2.19
CA ALA A 61 -7.05 2.57 -3.33
C ALA A 61 -7.29 1.44 -4.34
N HIS A 62 -7.56 0.21 -3.90
CA HIS A 62 -7.89 -0.89 -4.79
C HIS A 62 -9.20 -0.66 -5.57
N VAL A 63 -10.11 0.13 -5.04
CA VAL A 63 -11.38 0.44 -5.71
C VAL A 63 -11.22 1.55 -6.76
N VAL A 64 -10.37 2.57 -6.48
CA VAL A 64 -10.42 3.81 -7.27
C VAL A 64 -9.09 4.28 -7.86
N ALA A 65 -7.94 3.69 -7.50
CA ALA A 65 -6.64 4.22 -7.92
C ALA A 65 -6.44 4.17 -9.45
N ASP A 66 -6.89 3.09 -10.10
CA ASP A 66 -6.79 2.91 -11.55
C ASP A 66 -7.79 3.78 -12.35
N ILE A 67 -8.79 4.34 -11.68
CA ILE A 67 -9.70 5.36 -12.25
C ILE A 67 -9.04 6.75 -12.18
N GLY A 68 -7.99 6.91 -11.37
CA GLY A 68 -7.26 8.16 -11.21
C GLY A 68 -7.93 9.18 -10.30
N LEU A 69 -8.85 8.75 -9.42
CA LEU A 69 -9.45 9.60 -8.41
C LEU A 69 -8.46 9.87 -7.26
N PRO A 70 -8.37 11.12 -6.78
CA PRO A 70 -7.58 11.42 -5.60
C PRO A 70 -8.25 10.87 -4.33
N ILE A 71 -7.42 10.36 -3.40
CA ILE A 71 -7.87 9.78 -2.14
C ILE A 71 -7.31 10.59 -0.98
N LEU A 72 -8.20 11.01 -0.08
CA LEU A 72 -7.85 11.66 1.19
C LEU A 72 -8.11 10.70 2.35
N GLY A 73 -7.07 10.32 3.06
CA GLY A 73 -7.16 9.49 4.25
C GLY A 73 -7.63 10.29 5.47
N VAL A 74 -8.74 9.84 6.08
CA VAL A 74 -9.32 10.42 7.31
C VAL A 74 -9.19 9.42 8.43
N ASN A 75 -8.44 9.75 9.47
CA ASN A 75 -8.09 8.85 10.56
C ASN A 75 -9.01 9.02 11.77
N PHE A 76 -9.62 7.92 12.20
CA PHE A 76 -10.49 7.85 13.39
C PHE A 76 -9.85 7.08 14.56
N GLY A 77 -8.67 6.51 14.37
CA GLY A 77 -7.98 5.71 15.38
C GLY A 77 -6.51 6.12 15.55
N ARG A 78 -5.61 5.12 15.53
CA ARG A 78 -4.17 5.37 15.51
C ARG A 78 -3.76 5.92 14.14
N ILE A 79 -3.05 7.03 14.15
CA ILE A 79 -2.59 7.70 12.93
C ILE A 79 -1.65 6.77 12.15
N GLY A 80 -1.91 6.56 10.86
CA GLY A 80 -1.10 5.77 9.93
C GLY A 80 -0.15 6.64 9.06
N PHE A 81 0.58 6.06 8.13
CA PHE A 81 1.40 6.77 7.14
C PHE A 81 0.61 7.21 5.92
N LEU A 82 -0.48 6.53 5.61
CA LEU A 82 -1.40 6.85 4.51
C LEU A 82 -2.62 7.63 5.01
N CYS A 83 -3.18 7.23 6.16
CA CYS A 83 -4.28 7.90 6.84
C CYS A 83 -3.75 8.71 8.03
N GLU A 84 -3.32 9.93 7.79
CA GLU A 84 -2.68 10.78 8.82
C GLU A 84 -3.55 11.95 9.30
N ASN A 85 -4.65 12.26 8.61
CA ASN A 85 -5.43 13.46 8.86
C ASN A 85 -6.59 13.21 9.81
N ARG A 86 -6.78 14.06 10.80
CA ARG A 86 -7.94 14.04 11.68
C ARG A 86 -9.16 14.65 10.98
N PRO A 87 -10.41 14.27 11.33
CA PRO A 87 -11.63 14.79 10.71
C PRO A 87 -11.69 16.31 10.67
N GLU A 88 -11.27 16.99 11.74
CA GLU A 88 -11.29 18.44 11.88
C GLU A 88 -10.36 19.13 10.88
N ALA A 89 -9.15 18.58 10.68
CA ALA A 89 -8.19 19.08 9.69
C ALA A 89 -8.70 18.88 8.26
N VAL A 90 -9.37 17.74 7.99
CA VAL A 90 -9.97 17.43 6.67
C VAL A 90 -11.08 18.42 6.33
N ARG A 91 -12.00 18.67 7.28
CA ARG A 91 -13.06 19.68 7.10
C ARG A 91 -12.48 21.03 6.72
N LYS A 92 -11.53 21.52 7.51
CA LYS A 92 -10.91 22.84 7.28
C LYS A 92 -10.27 22.91 5.89
N ALA A 93 -9.42 21.94 5.55
CA ALA A 93 -8.68 21.97 4.30
C ALA A 93 -9.60 21.88 3.06
N LEU A 94 -10.66 21.08 3.11
CA LEU A 94 -11.61 20.98 2.00
C LEU A 94 -12.41 22.27 1.81
N VAL A 95 -12.87 22.90 2.88
CA VAL A 95 -13.63 24.18 2.81
C VAL A 95 -12.73 25.34 2.35
N GLU A 96 -11.49 25.39 2.80
CA GLU A 96 -10.53 26.43 2.42
C GLU A 96 -9.88 26.15 1.06
N GLY A 97 -10.00 24.95 0.52
CA GLY A 97 -9.31 24.51 -0.71
C GLY A 97 -7.80 24.37 -0.54
N ASP A 98 -7.31 24.22 0.71
CA ASP A 98 -5.89 24.18 1.05
C ASP A 98 -5.41 22.72 1.16
N PHE A 99 -5.11 22.12 0.01
CA PHE A 99 -4.52 20.80 -0.11
C PHE A 99 -3.74 20.66 -1.42
N SER A 100 -2.88 19.66 -1.48
CA SER A 100 -2.11 19.31 -2.67
C SER A 100 -2.32 17.84 -3.05
N ILE A 101 -1.95 17.48 -4.29
CA ILE A 101 -1.98 16.10 -4.77
C ILE A 101 -0.55 15.57 -4.83
N GLU A 102 -0.29 14.47 -4.13
CA GLU A 102 0.93 13.68 -4.24
C GLU A 102 0.67 12.46 -5.13
N TYR A 103 1.68 12.11 -5.93
CA TYR A 103 1.65 10.92 -6.77
C TYR A 103 2.50 9.83 -6.15
N ARG A 104 1.92 8.66 -5.91
CA ARG A 104 2.58 7.51 -5.30
C ARG A 104 2.74 6.40 -6.32
N THR A 105 3.92 5.78 -6.33
CA THR A 105 4.19 4.58 -7.14
C THR A 105 3.24 3.45 -6.74
N VAL A 106 2.71 2.76 -7.74
CA VAL A 106 1.87 1.56 -7.59
C VAL A 106 2.56 0.42 -8.31
N LEU A 107 2.62 -0.74 -7.70
CA LEU A 107 3.09 -1.97 -8.35
C LEU A 107 1.96 -2.62 -9.13
N ASN A 108 2.31 -3.19 -10.27
CA ASN A 108 1.50 -4.13 -11.02
C ASN A 108 2.15 -5.51 -10.93
N ALA A 109 1.43 -6.50 -10.41
CA ALA A 109 1.90 -7.87 -10.31
C ALA A 109 1.01 -8.81 -11.10
N THR A 110 1.60 -9.62 -11.97
CA THR A 110 0.90 -10.61 -12.77
C THR A 110 1.46 -12.00 -12.52
N LEU A 111 0.57 -12.99 -12.41
CA LEU A 111 0.94 -14.39 -12.33
C LEU A 111 0.99 -15.00 -13.73
N LYS A 112 2.04 -15.78 -13.98
CA LYS A 112 2.23 -16.56 -15.22
C LYS A 112 2.36 -18.03 -14.85
N GLY A 113 1.63 -18.91 -15.54
CA GLY A 113 1.65 -20.34 -15.32
C GLY A 113 0.45 -21.03 -15.97
N PRO A 114 0.40 -22.37 -16.00
CA PRO A 114 -0.61 -23.14 -16.74
C PRO A 114 -2.06 -22.80 -16.37
N GLU A 115 -2.32 -22.52 -15.10
CA GLU A 115 -3.65 -22.16 -14.58
C GLU A 115 -3.72 -20.78 -13.91
N ALA A 116 -2.60 -20.05 -13.91
CA ALA A 116 -2.49 -18.75 -13.21
C ALA A 116 -3.53 -17.72 -13.68
N ARG A 117 -3.96 -17.78 -14.93
CA ARG A 117 -4.99 -16.86 -15.47
C ARG A 117 -6.39 -17.09 -14.88
N ARG A 118 -6.67 -18.26 -14.28
CA ARG A 118 -7.98 -18.62 -13.73
C ARG A 118 -8.11 -18.27 -12.26
N SER A 119 -7.01 -18.14 -11.54
CA SER A 119 -7.00 -18.02 -10.08
C SER A 119 -6.94 -16.59 -9.57
N ILE A 120 -6.56 -15.59 -10.39
CA ILE A 120 -6.43 -14.21 -9.92
C ILE A 120 -7.80 -13.57 -9.76
N GLY A 121 -8.43 -13.78 -8.60
CA GLY A 121 -9.55 -12.97 -8.13
C GLY A 121 -9.12 -11.61 -7.58
N MET A 122 -7.80 -11.36 -7.47
CA MET A 122 -7.24 -10.11 -6.97
C MET A 122 -6.93 -9.14 -8.11
N LEU A 123 -7.21 -7.85 -7.89
CA LEU A 123 -6.69 -6.79 -8.74
C LEU A 123 -5.15 -6.83 -8.73
N PRO A 124 -4.48 -6.65 -9.88
CA PRO A 124 -3.02 -6.82 -9.99
C PRO A 124 -2.21 -5.69 -9.35
N TYR A 125 -2.83 -4.77 -8.63
CA TYR A 125 -2.20 -3.55 -8.13
C TYR A 125 -1.91 -3.61 -6.64
N SER A 126 -0.75 -3.05 -6.23
CA SER A 126 -0.35 -2.90 -4.83
C SER A 126 0.27 -1.52 -4.61
N VAL A 127 -0.10 -0.89 -3.49
CA VAL A 127 0.40 0.43 -3.08
C VAL A 127 1.66 0.29 -2.22
N ASN A 128 1.70 -0.69 -1.33
CA ASN A 128 2.83 -0.93 -0.45
C ASN A 128 3.80 -1.95 -1.03
N GLU A 129 3.40 -3.22 -1.10
CA GLU A 129 4.30 -4.30 -1.51
C GLU A 129 3.56 -5.48 -2.14
N VAL A 130 4.32 -6.23 -2.92
CA VAL A 130 4.03 -7.59 -3.36
C VAL A 130 5.02 -8.52 -2.65
N ALA A 131 4.54 -9.54 -1.94
CA ALA A 131 5.41 -10.45 -1.22
C ALA A 131 5.08 -11.91 -1.52
N LEU A 132 6.13 -12.72 -1.61
CA LEU A 132 6.09 -14.18 -1.67
C LEU A 132 6.45 -14.73 -0.30
N HIS A 133 5.64 -15.66 0.22
CA HIS A 133 5.86 -16.32 1.52
C HIS A 133 5.79 -17.83 1.37
N ARG A 134 6.54 -18.54 2.20
CA ARG A 134 6.33 -19.97 2.39
C ARG A 134 4.93 -20.25 2.98
N ALA A 135 4.29 -21.33 2.54
CA ALA A 135 2.99 -21.75 3.05
C ALA A 135 3.11 -22.85 4.14
N GLY A 136 4.28 -23.44 4.32
CA GLY A 136 4.58 -24.50 5.26
C GLY A 136 5.89 -24.25 6.03
N PRO A 137 6.44 -25.26 6.72
CA PRO A 137 7.66 -25.11 7.51
C PRO A 137 8.94 -25.01 6.68
N SER A 138 8.93 -25.48 5.42
CA SER A 138 10.12 -25.52 4.57
C SER A 138 10.46 -24.13 4.00
N VAL A 139 11.74 -23.77 3.97
CA VAL A 139 12.20 -22.57 3.28
C VAL A 139 11.98 -22.68 1.79
N LEU A 140 11.80 -21.54 1.14
CA LEU A 140 11.72 -21.43 -0.32
C LEU A 140 13.12 -21.25 -0.92
N GLY A 141 13.34 -21.87 -2.09
CA GLY A 141 14.37 -21.47 -3.02
C GLY A 141 13.78 -20.46 -3.99
N ILE A 142 14.12 -19.17 -3.85
CA ILE A 142 13.50 -18.10 -4.62
C ILE A 142 14.47 -17.61 -5.68
N HIS A 143 14.08 -17.71 -6.94
CA HIS A 143 14.84 -17.26 -8.10
C HIS A 143 14.29 -15.94 -8.58
N VAL A 144 15.15 -14.94 -8.68
CA VAL A 144 14.78 -13.57 -9.07
C VAL A 144 15.61 -13.12 -10.25
N SER A 145 15.00 -12.47 -11.22
CA SER A 145 15.71 -11.68 -12.20
C SER A 145 15.22 -10.24 -12.17
N VAL A 146 16.15 -9.31 -12.37
CA VAL A 146 15.87 -7.87 -12.48
C VAL A 146 16.28 -7.43 -13.88
N ASN A 147 15.33 -6.96 -14.68
CA ASN A 147 15.54 -6.62 -16.10
C ASN A 147 16.15 -7.76 -16.92
N GLY A 148 15.83 -9.01 -16.57
CA GLY A 148 16.37 -10.22 -17.21
C GLY A 148 17.70 -10.68 -16.65
N GLU A 149 18.37 -9.94 -15.77
CA GLU A 149 19.62 -10.34 -15.11
C GLU A 149 19.31 -11.14 -13.85
N PRO A 150 19.77 -12.41 -13.74
CA PRO A 150 19.49 -13.25 -12.60
C PRO A 150 20.29 -12.83 -11.36
N LEU A 151 19.63 -12.82 -10.21
CA LEU A 151 20.26 -12.71 -8.90
C LEU A 151 20.57 -14.10 -8.34
N PRO A 152 21.51 -14.22 -7.38
CA PRO A 152 21.69 -15.47 -6.65
C PRO A 152 20.39 -15.94 -5.98
N THR A 153 20.18 -17.26 -5.92
CA THR A 153 19.00 -17.85 -5.28
C THR A 153 18.89 -17.43 -3.82
N TYR A 154 17.74 -16.91 -3.42
CA TYR A 154 17.44 -16.61 -2.03
C TYR A 154 16.85 -17.85 -1.36
N TRP A 155 17.52 -18.38 -0.38
CA TRP A 155 16.96 -19.39 0.54
C TRP A 155 16.38 -18.66 1.73
N ALA A 156 15.06 -18.53 1.77
CA ALA A 156 14.38 -17.62 2.70
C ALA A 156 12.94 -18.07 3.04
N ASP A 157 12.36 -17.48 4.06
CA ASP A 157 10.93 -17.61 4.34
C ASP A 157 10.07 -16.90 3.29
N GLY A 158 10.65 -15.94 2.58
CA GLY A 158 9.99 -15.20 1.53
C GLY A 158 10.84 -14.08 0.95
N LEU A 159 10.21 -13.32 0.08
CA LEU A 159 10.79 -12.15 -0.58
C LEU A 159 9.69 -11.13 -0.84
N LEU A 160 9.98 -9.85 -0.71
CA LEU A 160 9.04 -8.78 -1.07
C LEU A 160 9.66 -7.76 -2.02
N VAL A 161 8.80 -7.16 -2.83
CA VAL A 161 9.07 -5.98 -3.63
C VAL A 161 8.18 -4.85 -3.11
N ALA A 162 8.78 -3.80 -2.58
CA ALA A 162 8.06 -2.68 -1.99
C ALA A 162 8.26 -1.38 -2.77
N THR A 163 7.22 -0.54 -2.77
CA THR A 163 7.28 0.85 -3.19
C THR A 163 7.91 1.73 -2.10
N PRO A 164 8.23 3.01 -2.36
CA PRO A 164 8.58 3.95 -1.32
C PRO A 164 7.51 4.09 -0.23
N SER A 165 6.22 4.04 -0.59
CA SER A 165 5.12 4.02 0.39
C SER A 165 5.16 2.78 1.29
N GLY A 166 5.46 1.62 0.71
CA GLY A 166 5.61 0.34 1.43
C GLY A 166 6.90 0.23 2.26
N SER A 167 7.86 1.14 2.07
CA SER A 167 9.10 1.13 2.86
C SER A 167 8.88 1.31 4.37
N THR A 168 7.75 1.87 4.77
CA THR A 168 7.32 2.00 6.17
C THR A 168 6.30 0.93 6.61
N ALA A 169 5.99 -0.03 5.72
CA ALA A 169 5.09 -1.15 5.97
C ALA A 169 5.90 -2.45 6.22
N TYR A 170 5.59 -3.53 5.53
CA TYR A 170 6.25 -4.82 5.77
C TYR A 170 7.75 -4.79 5.44
N SER A 171 8.17 -3.99 4.45
CA SER A 171 9.59 -3.78 4.13
C SER A 171 10.40 -3.31 5.33
N LEU A 172 9.85 -2.41 6.17
CA LEU A 172 10.51 -1.96 7.39
C LEU A 172 10.76 -3.12 8.37
N SER A 173 9.77 -4.00 8.54
CA SER A 173 9.83 -5.13 9.47
C SER A 173 10.90 -6.16 9.09
N VAL A 174 11.24 -6.26 7.81
CA VAL A 174 12.29 -7.17 7.30
C VAL A 174 13.64 -6.48 7.08
N GLY A 175 13.80 -5.27 7.60
CA GLY A 175 15.08 -4.53 7.55
C GLY A 175 15.32 -3.77 6.25
N GLY A 176 14.28 -3.50 5.47
CA GLY A 176 14.36 -2.62 4.30
C GLY A 176 14.61 -1.16 4.70
N PRO A 177 15.25 -0.36 3.83
CA PRO A 177 15.48 1.06 4.08
C PRO A 177 14.17 1.85 4.04
N ILE A 178 14.07 2.92 4.83
CA ILE A 178 12.99 3.89 4.70
C ILE A 178 13.29 4.78 3.49
N CYS A 179 12.36 4.84 2.55
CA CYS A 179 12.43 5.67 1.36
C CYS A 179 11.47 6.85 1.47
N MET A 180 11.92 8.04 1.04
CA MET A 180 10.99 9.17 0.86
C MET A 180 9.94 8.81 -0.18
N PRO A 181 8.67 9.16 0.04
CA PRO A 181 7.57 8.71 -0.81
C PRO A 181 7.62 9.15 -2.29
N ASP A 182 8.38 10.20 -2.58
CA ASP A 182 8.59 10.77 -3.92
C ASP A 182 9.83 10.22 -4.63
N THR A 183 10.62 9.35 -3.98
CA THR A 183 11.77 8.70 -4.61
C THR A 183 11.33 7.70 -5.69
N LYS A 184 12.15 7.58 -6.73
CA LYS A 184 11.88 6.76 -7.91
C LYS A 184 12.61 5.41 -7.82
N VAL A 185 12.26 4.62 -6.80
CA VAL A 185 12.91 3.35 -6.48
C VAL A 185 11.89 2.28 -6.09
N LEU A 186 12.34 1.03 -6.15
CA LEU A 186 11.70 -0.12 -5.50
C LEU A 186 12.70 -0.76 -4.53
N VAL A 187 12.20 -1.41 -3.50
CA VAL A 187 13.01 -2.17 -2.54
C VAL A 187 12.72 -3.65 -2.72
N LEU A 188 13.73 -4.43 -3.04
CA LEU A 188 13.68 -5.89 -3.03
C LEU A 188 14.27 -6.38 -1.72
N ALA A 189 13.45 -6.96 -0.84
CA ALA A 189 13.86 -7.34 0.50
C ALA A 189 13.54 -8.82 0.80
N PRO A 190 14.54 -9.64 1.18
CA PRO A 190 14.32 -11.01 1.60
C PRO A 190 13.71 -11.06 3.00
N ILE A 191 12.85 -12.06 3.22
CA ILE A 191 12.18 -12.31 4.51
C ILE A 191 12.90 -13.46 5.19
N SER A 192 13.54 -13.21 6.32
CA SER A 192 14.32 -14.21 7.11
C SER A 192 15.26 -15.07 6.24
N PRO A 193 16.19 -14.47 5.49
CA PRO A 193 17.07 -15.23 4.59
C PRO A 193 18.05 -16.11 5.37
N HIS A 194 18.27 -17.33 4.88
CA HIS A 194 19.33 -18.23 5.36
C HIS A 194 20.70 -17.89 4.75
N ASN A 195 20.72 -17.20 3.61
CA ASN A 195 21.94 -16.64 3.04
C ASN A 195 22.38 -15.43 3.88
N LEU A 196 23.37 -15.60 4.76
CA LEU A 196 23.77 -14.59 5.75
C LEU A 196 24.34 -13.29 5.14
N ASN A 197 24.73 -13.31 3.88
CA ASN A 197 25.32 -12.17 3.16
C ASN A 197 24.33 -11.40 2.28
N VAL A 198 23.07 -11.86 2.12
CA VAL A 198 22.06 -11.08 1.40
C VAL A 198 21.51 -9.94 2.26
N ARG A 199 21.19 -8.86 1.58
CA ARG A 199 20.58 -7.65 2.19
C ARG A 199 19.49 -7.13 1.26
N PRO A 200 18.54 -6.35 1.77
CA PRO A 200 17.64 -5.58 0.91
C PRO A 200 18.43 -4.73 -0.08
N ILE A 201 17.98 -4.70 -1.32
CA ILE A 201 18.56 -3.85 -2.38
C ILE A 201 17.53 -2.85 -2.88
N VAL A 202 18.01 -1.65 -3.20
CA VAL A 202 17.23 -0.59 -3.80
C VAL A 202 17.51 -0.60 -5.30
N ILE A 203 16.45 -0.66 -6.10
CA ILE A 203 16.52 -0.71 -7.56
C ILE A 203 15.65 0.42 -8.15
N PRO A 204 15.87 0.83 -9.41
CA PRO A 204 15.02 1.83 -10.07
C PRO A 204 13.54 1.40 -10.11
N GLU A 205 12.60 2.34 -9.98
CA GLU A 205 11.16 2.03 -10.08
C GLU A 205 10.75 1.46 -11.45
N THR A 206 11.56 1.69 -12.48
CA THR A 206 11.36 1.17 -13.85
C THR A 206 11.80 -0.28 -14.01
N ALA A 207 12.39 -0.90 -12.98
CA ALA A 207 12.84 -2.28 -13.02
C ALA A 207 11.67 -3.24 -13.22
N LYS A 208 11.90 -4.27 -14.04
CA LYS A 208 11.00 -5.41 -14.22
C LYS A 208 11.57 -6.59 -13.44
N ILE A 209 10.76 -7.18 -12.59
CA ILE A 209 11.19 -8.21 -11.66
C ILE A 209 10.39 -9.47 -11.96
N ASP A 210 11.08 -10.56 -12.28
CA ASP A 210 10.47 -11.88 -12.42
C ASP A 210 10.91 -12.75 -11.24
N ILE A 211 9.94 -13.39 -10.58
CA ILE A 211 10.14 -14.22 -9.39
C ILE A 211 9.55 -15.60 -9.66
N SER A 212 10.34 -16.63 -9.51
CA SER A 212 9.91 -18.03 -9.46
C SER A 212 10.43 -18.68 -8.19
N PHE A 213 9.90 -19.82 -7.81
CA PHE A 213 10.26 -20.43 -6.55
C PHE A 213 10.18 -21.95 -6.58
N GLU A 214 10.97 -22.59 -5.71
CA GLU A 214 10.90 -24.00 -5.35
C GLU A 214 10.32 -24.12 -3.94
N SER A 215 9.39 -25.04 -3.73
CA SER A 215 8.79 -25.33 -2.43
C SER A 215 8.68 -26.83 -2.21
N ARG A 216 9.23 -27.32 -1.11
CA ARG A 216 9.03 -28.72 -0.69
C ARG A 216 7.60 -28.99 -0.23
N ASP A 217 6.90 -27.96 0.20
CA ASP A 217 5.50 -28.02 0.64
C ASP A 217 4.52 -27.97 -0.55
N GLY A 218 5.03 -27.89 -1.80
CA GLY A 218 4.24 -27.90 -3.03
C GLY A 218 3.46 -26.63 -3.30
N LYS A 219 3.60 -25.59 -2.48
CA LYS A 219 2.89 -24.32 -2.61
C LYS A 219 3.62 -23.17 -1.89
N ALA A 220 3.20 -21.94 -2.20
CA ALA A 220 3.58 -20.73 -1.50
C ALA A 220 2.37 -19.78 -1.42
N THR A 221 2.54 -18.67 -0.75
CA THR A 221 1.52 -17.63 -0.63
C THR A 221 2.06 -16.33 -1.22
N MET A 222 1.30 -15.72 -2.12
CA MET A 222 1.55 -14.34 -2.56
C MET A 222 0.64 -13.39 -1.82
N SER A 223 1.19 -12.32 -1.27
CA SER A 223 0.40 -11.22 -0.72
C SER A 223 0.62 -9.93 -1.51
N MET A 224 -0.42 -9.12 -1.61
CA MET A 224 -0.44 -7.81 -2.27
C MET A 224 -1.18 -6.84 -1.36
N ASP A 225 -0.43 -5.97 -0.66
CA ASP A 225 -0.97 -5.17 0.45
C ASP A 225 -1.69 -6.08 1.47
N ASN A 226 -3.00 -5.92 1.64
CA ASN A 226 -3.84 -6.70 2.58
C ASN A 226 -4.58 -7.89 1.92
N ARG A 227 -4.20 -8.32 0.70
CA ARG A 227 -4.84 -9.43 -0.04
C ARG A 227 -3.85 -10.58 -0.18
N VAL A 228 -4.36 -11.80 -0.18
CA VAL A 228 -3.54 -13.02 -0.15
C VAL A 228 -4.08 -14.04 -1.15
N GLU A 229 -3.17 -14.70 -1.88
CA GLU A 229 -3.46 -15.80 -2.83
C GLU A 229 -2.48 -16.95 -2.61
N GLU A 230 -2.94 -18.18 -2.68
CA GLU A 230 -2.08 -19.36 -2.71
C GLU A 230 -1.60 -19.59 -4.14
N ILE A 231 -0.30 -19.83 -4.33
CA ILE A 231 0.32 -20.02 -5.63
C ILE A 231 1.13 -21.31 -5.70
N GLN A 232 1.27 -21.88 -6.91
CA GLN A 232 1.92 -23.15 -7.18
C GLN A 232 3.36 -22.93 -7.67
N PRO A 233 4.29 -23.89 -7.45
CA PRO A 233 5.69 -23.75 -7.85
C PRO A 233 5.95 -23.61 -9.37
N ASP A 234 5.02 -24.05 -10.21
CA ASP A 234 5.06 -23.89 -11.66
C ASP A 234 4.57 -22.51 -12.14
N TRP A 235 4.18 -21.62 -11.21
CA TRP A 235 3.84 -20.24 -11.49
C TRP A 235 5.01 -19.31 -11.22
N SER A 236 5.03 -18.21 -11.96
CA SER A 236 5.96 -17.11 -11.69
C SER A 236 5.19 -15.80 -11.49
N ILE A 237 5.78 -14.92 -10.69
CA ILE A 237 5.25 -13.59 -10.42
C ILE A 237 6.07 -12.60 -11.23
N HIS A 238 5.42 -11.79 -12.06
CA HIS A 238 6.04 -10.66 -12.73
C HIS A 238 5.60 -9.38 -12.03
N VAL A 239 6.55 -8.56 -11.58
CA VAL A 239 6.29 -7.30 -10.86
C VAL A 239 6.95 -6.16 -11.61
N GLU A 240 6.18 -5.12 -11.89
CA GLU A 240 6.66 -3.87 -12.48
C GLU A 240 5.84 -2.68 -11.95
N MET A 241 6.24 -1.47 -12.25
CA MET A 241 5.46 -0.28 -11.94
C MET A 241 4.15 -0.29 -12.78
N ALA A 242 3.03 0.05 -12.16
CA ALA A 242 1.76 0.25 -12.87
C ALA A 242 1.84 1.44 -13.82
N GLN A 243 1.00 1.45 -14.85
CA GLN A 243 0.92 2.55 -15.82
C GLN A 243 0.22 3.82 -15.27
N PHE A 244 -0.21 3.78 -14.03
CA PHE A 244 -0.82 4.90 -13.32
C PHE A 244 -0.20 5.06 -11.94
N SER A 245 -0.34 6.24 -11.36
CA SER A 245 0.06 6.54 -9.99
C SER A 245 -1.18 6.74 -9.11
N LEU A 246 -1.08 6.32 -7.86
CA LEU A 246 -2.08 6.67 -6.87
C LEU A 246 -2.01 8.17 -6.56
N LYS A 247 -3.11 8.88 -6.71
CA LYS A 247 -3.26 10.28 -6.31
C LYS A 247 -3.67 10.35 -4.84
N ARG A 248 -2.77 10.80 -3.98
CA ARG A 248 -3.05 11.01 -2.56
C ARG A 248 -3.21 12.49 -2.27
N VAL A 249 -4.27 12.87 -1.60
CA VAL A 249 -4.43 14.24 -1.11
C VAL A 249 -3.59 14.43 0.14
N ARG A 250 -2.79 15.49 0.14
CA ARG A 250 -1.96 15.92 1.26
C ARG A 250 -2.46 17.26 1.79
N LEU A 251 -2.64 17.33 3.10
CA LEU A 251 -2.95 18.57 3.80
C LEU A 251 -1.65 19.32 4.21
N PRO A 252 -1.69 20.62 4.42
CA PRO A 252 -0.50 21.42 4.79
C PRO A 252 0.23 20.93 6.03
N GLU A 253 -0.54 20.48 7.03
CA GLU A 253 0.02 19.99 8.29
C GLU A 253 0.55 18.56 8.24
N SER A 254 0.29 17.85 7.14
CA SER A 254 0.73 16.48 6.89
C SER A 254 2.15 16.45 6.34
N GLY A 255 2.94 15.43 6.71
CA GLY A 255 4.26 15.28 6.14
C GLY A 255 4.96 14.00 6.58
N PHE A 256 5.66 13.38 5.63
CA PHE A 256 6.34 12.10 5.86
C PHE A 256 7.35 12.15 7.01
N VAL A 257 8.17 13.21 7.08
CA VAL A 257 9.14 13.38 8.17
C VAL A 257 8.45 13.53 9.52
N LYS A 258 7.36 14.31 9.58
CA LYS A 258 6.53 14.41 10.79
C LYS A 258 5.93 13.07 11.17
N ALA A 259 5.52 12.29 10.17
CA ALA A 259 5.03 10.93 10.40
C ALA A 259 6.12 9.99 10.94
N LEU A 260 7.35 10.05 10.45
CA LEU A 260 8.47 9.26 10.97
C LEU A 260 8.72 9.54 12.44
N THR A 261 8.86 10.81 12.81
CA THR A 261 9.14 11.21 14.20
C THR A 261 7.99 10.83 15.13
N SER A 262 6.75 11.15 14.77
CA SER A 262 5.60 10.94 15.66
C SER A 262 5.12 9.49 15.77
N ARG A 263 5.50 8.60 14.84
CA ARG A 263 4.99 7.21 14.78
C ARG A 263 6.03 6.15 15.00
N LEU A 264 7.26 6.40 14.54
CA LEU A 264 8.38 5.50 14.77
C LEU A 264 9.27 5.97 15.91
N PHE A 265 8.94 7.11 16.54
CA PHE A 265 9.79 7.73 17.56
C PHE A 265 11.23 7.92 17.04
N TRP A 266 11.33 8.29 15.74
CA TRP A 266 12.59 8.37 15.04
C TRP A 266 13.51 9.41 15.68
N GLY A 267 14.64 8.94 16.21
CA GLY A 267 15.64 9.79 16.88
C GLY A 267 15.27 10.18 18.31
N GLU A 268 14.16 9.69 18.87
CA GLU A 268 13.87 9.89 20.28
C GLU A 268 14.82 9.07 21.15
N ASP A 269 15.51 9.75 22.06
CA ASP A 269 16.30 9.09 23.11
C ASP A 269 15.45 9.06 24.38
N MET A 270 15.02 7.86 24.77
CA MET A 270 14.20 7.66 25.97
C MET A 270 14.87 8.17 27.25
N ARG A 271 16.21 8.40 27.24
CA ARG A 271 16.95 8.96 28.37
C ARG A 271 16.73 10.46 28.56
N ASN A 272 16.17 11.15 27.56
CA ASN A 272 15.94 12.60 27.60
C ASN A 272 14.48 12.97 27.97
N ASN A 273 13.66 11.99 28.36
CA ASN A 273 12.26 12.17 28.75
C ASN A 273 12.08 12.09 30.29
N GLU A 274 13.03 12.67 31.07
CA GLU A 274 12.85 12.92 32.49
C GLU A 274 12.38 14.37 32.73
#